data_2352f565107f37fe52431be6a4b1cd3f
#
_entry.id   2352f565107f37fe52431be6a4b1cd3f
#
_cell.length_a   1.000
_cell.length_b   1.000
_cell.length_c   1.000
_cell.angle_alpha   90.00
_cell.angle_beta   90.00
_cell.angle_gamma   90.00
#
_symmetry.space_group_name_H-M   'P 1'
#
loop_
_entity.id
_entity.type
_entity.pdbx_description
1 polymer ?
#
loop_
_entity_poly.entity_id
_entity_poly.type
_entity_poly.pdbx_seq_one_letter_code
_entity_poly.pdbx_strand_id
1 'polypeptide(L)'
;MKRKETYEIMDASMVGLKDNSLVLGKHSGRHAFKSRLMELGFVLSEDDLEKAFVRFKALADKKKDILEEDLESIVADEIYQMPDTYQLKYVQVVAGNTTKPTAVVQLMKGEEILESAQIGTGPVDAIYKTIDFLVSETVNLKDFTIQSVTQGTDALGVVSVKIMDQGRTFSGRGSSTDVLVSSAKAYIMAINRMLYARGQHKIFVQS
;
A
#
# COMPACT_ATOMS: atom_id res chain seq x y z
N MET A 1 18.06 -44.28 1.91
CA MET A 1 17.73 -42.88 1.57
C MET A 1 16.29 -42.86 1.07
N LYS A 2 15.33 -42.42 1.90
CA LYS A 2 13.91 -42.32 1.52
C LYS A 2 13.71 -40.93 0.92
N ARG A 3 13.23 -40.83 -0.29
CA ARG A 3 12.91 -39.60 -1.02
C ARG A 3 11.79 -38.84 -0.30
N LYS A 4 11.99 -37.56 -0.05
CA LYS A 4 11.07 -36.63 0.61
C LYS A 4 9.90 -36.17 -0.29
N GLU A 5 9.84 -36.70 -1.52
CA GLU A 5 8.94 -36.25 -2.60
C GLU A 5 7.58 -36.96 -2.68
N THR A 6 7.20 -37.78 -1.68
CA THR A 6 6.03 -38.67 -1.82
C THR A 6 4.75 -38.12 -1.19
N TYR A 7 4.77 -36.91 -0.59
CA TYR A 7 3.60 -36.33 0.11
C TYR A 7 3.26 -34.86 -0.19
N GLU A 8 4.01 -34.16 -1.03
CA GLU A 8 3.61 -32.84 -1.52
C GLU A 8 3.00 -32.98 -2.91
N ILE A 9 1.66 -33.09 -2.94
CA ILE A 9 0.90 -33.25 -4.20
C ILE A 9 0.75 -31.94 -4.96
N MET A 10 1.02 -30.78 -4.35
CA MET A 10 1.01 -29.45 -5.00
C MET A 10 2.01 -28.51 -4.32
N ASP A 11 2.84 -27.85 -5.12
CA ASP A 11 3.64 -26.71 -4.70
C ASP A 11 2.72 -25.49 -4.53
N ALA A 12 2.83 -24.76 -3.41
CA ALA A 12 2.03 -23.59 -3.11
C ALA A 12 2.09 -22.53 -4.23
N SER A 13 3.20 -22.47 -4.97
CA SER A 13 3.39 -21.58 -6.12
C SER A 13 2.47 -21.91 -7.30
N MET A 14 2.08 -23.19 -7.46
CA MET A 14 1.20 -23.65 -8.56
C MET A 14 -0.27 -23.25 -8.36
N VAL A 15 -0.69 -22.91 -7.14
CA VAL A 15 -2.07 -22.51 -6.83
C VAL A 15 -2.21 -21.00 -6.57
N GLY A 16 -1.19 -20.18 -6.90
CA GLY A 16 -1.24 -18.73 -6.73
C GLY A 16 -1.23 -18.27 -5.26
N LEU A 17 -0.93 -19.17 -4.34
CA LEU A 17 -0.69 -18.81 -2.94
C LEU A 17 0.70 -18.17 -2.87
N LYS A 18 0.77 -16.91 -2.52
CA LYS A 18 2.03 -16.15 -2.36
C LYS A 18 2.87 -16.83 -1.29
N ASP A 19 4.12 -17.18 -1.66
CA ASP A 19 5.13 -17.69 -0.73
C ASP A 19 5.24 -16.79 0.52
N ASN A 20 5.17 -17.45 1.68
CA ASN A 20 5.62 -17.00 3.01
C ASN A 20 5.49 -15.50 3.33
N SER A 21 4.28 -14.98 3.34
CA SER A 21 4.02 -13.84 4.22
C SER A 21 4.14 -14.36 5.66
N LEU A 22 5.10 -13.84 6.41
CA LEU A 22 5.31 -14.21 7.82
C LEU A 22 4.01 -13.93 8.58
N VAL A 23 3.20 -14.98 8.82
CA VAL A 23 1.94 -14.86 9.54
C VAL A 23 2.29 -14.58 10.99
N LEU A 24 1.98 -13.36 11.44
CA LEU A 24 2.12 -13.01 12.85
C LEU A 24 0.96 -13.62 13.65
N GLY A 25 1.25 -14.11 14.82
CA GLY A 25 0.27 -14.70 15.74
C GLY A 25 0.56 -14.38 17.19
N LYS A 26 -0.19 -15.01 18.10
CA LYS A 26 -0.11 -14.79 19.55
C LYS A 26 1.31 -14.86 20.13
N HIS A 27 2.16 -15.73 19.59
CA HIS A 27 3.53 -15.94 20.05
C HIS A 27 4.56 -15.01 19.40
N SER A 28 4.15 -14.19 18.43
CA SER A 28 5.07 -13.25 17.79
C SER A 28 5.52 -12.17 18.76
N GLY A 29 6.86 -11.99 18.86
CA GLY A 29 7.48 -11.00 19.71
C GLY A 29 7.48 -9.60 19.06
N ARG A 30 7.83 -8.59 19.86
CA ARG A 30 7.92 -7.18 19.43
C ARG A 30 8.86 -6.99 18.23
N HIS A 31 9.97 -7.73 18.19
CA HIS A 31 10.93 -7.64 17.10
C HIS A 31 10.33 -8.12 15.77
N ALA A 32 9.65 -9.27 15.75
CA ALA A 32 8.98 -9.79 14.56
C ALA A 32 7.85 -8.84 14.08
N PHE A 33 7.10 -8.26 15.02
CA PHE A 33 6.08 -7.26 14.72
C PHE A 33 6.68 -6.00 14.09
N LYS A 34 7.77 -5.44 14.68
CA LYS A 34 8.50 -4.29 14.14
C LYS A 34 9.02 -4.58 12.73
N SER A 35 9.69 -5.73 12.55
CA SER A 35 10.21 -6.13 11.23
C SER A 35 9.11 -6.20 10.18
N ARG A 36 7.95 -6.79 10.53
CA ARG A 36 6.84 -6.90 9.60
C ARG A 36 6.24 -5.55 9.23
N LEU A 37 6.09 -4.65 10.20
CA LEU A 37 5.66 -3.27 9.92
C LEU A 37 6.65 -2.55 8.99
N MET A 38 7.95 -2.72 9.21
CA MET A 38 8.97 -2.13 8.34
C MET A 38 8.92 -2.69 6.91
N GLU A 39 8.65 -3.99 6.73
CA GLU A 39 8.45 -4.61 5.41
C GLU A 39 7.21 -4.04 4.69
N LEU A 40 6.16 -3.70 5.44
CA LEU A 40 4.95 -3.04 4.94
C LEU A 40 5.12 -1.52 4.75
N GLY A 41 6.32 -0.98 5.03
CA GLY A 41 6.65 0.43 4.85
C GLY A 41 6.27 1.34 6.02
N PHE A 42 5.87 0.77 7.17
CA PHE A 42 5.60 1.56 8.36
C PHE A 42 6.87 1.77 9.17
N VAL A 43 7.23 3.02 9.40
CA VAL A 43 8.34 3.42 10.28
C VAL A 43 7.73 4.17 11.46
N LEU A 44 7.69 3.53 12.62
CA LEU A 44 7.10 4.08 13.85
C LEU A 44 8.19 4.54 14.82
N SER A 45 7.87 5.56 15.63
CA SER A 45 8.66 5.87 16.83
C SER A 45 8.59 4.70 17.82
N GLU A 46 9.51 4.63 18.79
CA GLU A 46 9.48 3.56 19.81
C GLU A 46 8.20 3.61 20.65
N ASP A 47 7.68 4.81 20.95
CA ASP A 47 6.43 5.00 21.70
C ASP A 47 5.21 4.54 20.89
N ASP A 48 5.15 4.85 19.60
CA ASP A 48 4.06 4.43 18.73
C ASP A 48 4.13 2.94 18.42
N LEU A 49 5.35 2.39 18.30
CA LEU A 49 5.54 0.95 18.17
C LEU A 49 5.03 0.21 19.40
N GLU A 50 5.23 0.75 20.61
CA GLU A 50 4.72 0.14 21.84
C GLU A 50 3.19 0.14 21.86
N LYS A 51 2.55 1.27 21.55
CA LYS A 51 1.09 1.37 21.45
C LYS A 51 0.53 0.39 20.41
N ALA A 52 1.14 0.35 19.21
CA ALA A 52 0.75 -0.58 18.15
C ALA A 52 0.93 -2.05 18.59
N PHE A 53 2.01 -2.36 19.31
CA PHE A 53 2.28 -3.71 19.78
C PHE A 53 1.26 -4.17 20.83
N VAL A 54 0.85 -3.30 21.75
CA VAL A 54 -0.22 -3.61 22.71
C VAL A 54 -1.52 -3.97 21.99
N ARG A 55 -1.91 -3.21 20.96
CA ARG A 55 -3.10 -3.49 20.13
C ARG A 55 -2.96 -4.77 19.34
N PHE A 56 -1.78 -5.00 18.75
CA PHE A 56 -1.48 -6.25 18.07
C PHE A 56 -1.69 -7.45 19.00
N LYS A 57 -1.19 -7.40 20.23
CA LYS A 57 -1.38 -8.48 21.22
C LYS A 57 -2.86 -8.70 21.56
N ALA A 58 -3.61 -7.61 21.76
CA ALA A 58 -5.05 -7.69 22.03
C ALA A 58 -5.84 -8.31 20.87
N LEU A 59 -5.42 -8.05 19.62
CA LEU A 59 -6.01 -8.67 18.44
C LEU A 59 -5.59 -10.15 18.30
N ALA A 60 -4.32 -10.46 18.50
CA ALA A 60 -3.77 -11.81 18.41
C ALA A 60 -4.32 -12.77 19.50
N ASP A 61 -4.86 -12.25 20.59
CA ASP A 61 -5.59 -13.04 21.58
C ASP A 61 -7.00 -13.45 21.08
N LYS A 62 -7.57 -12.70 20.15
CA LYS A 62 -8.91 -12.91 19.59
C LYS A 62 -8.90 -13.61 18.22
N LYS A 63 -7.84 -13.44 17.46
CA LYS A 63 -7.69 -13.91 16.07
C LYS A 63 -6.41 -14.72 15.95
N LYS A 64 -6.51 -15.96 15.43
CA LYS A 64 -5.39 -16.89 15.35
C LYS A 64 -4.30 -16.42 14.38
N ASP A 65 -4.72 -15.95 13.20
CA ASP A 65 -3.84 -15.51 12.13
C ASP A 65 -4.05 -14.02 11.89
N ILE A 66 -3.02 -13.22 12.07
CA ILE A 66 -3.04 -11.77 11.85
C ILE A 66 -2.58 -11.49 10.43
N LEU A 67 -3.47 -10.91 9.64
CA LEU A 67 -3.22 -10.55 8.26
C LEU A 67 -2.52 -9.18 8.15
N GLU A 68 -1.95 -8.89 6.99
CA GLU A 68 -1.34 -7.58 6.71
C GLU A 68 -2.33 -6.42 6.91
N GLU A 69 -3.58 -6.62 6.47
CA GLU A 69 -4.68 -5.65 6.64
C GLU A 69 -4.98 -5.33 8.11
N ASP A 70 -4.85 -6.32 8.99
CA ASP A 70 -5.01 -6.12 10.43
C ASP A 70 -3.88 -5.24 10.98
N LEU A 71 -2.64 -5.46 10.52
CA LEU A 71 -1.49 -4.64 10.91
C LEU A 71 -1.63 -3.20 10.41
N GLU A 72 -2.06 -3.04 9.16
CA GLU A 72 -2.35 -1.72 8.59
C GLU A 72 -3.42 -0.99 9.39
N SER A 73 -4.49 -1.69 9.80
CA SER A 73 -5.56 -1.11 10.62
C SER A 73 -5.05 -0.68 11.99
N ILE A 74 -4.25 -1.53 12.67
CA ILE A 74 -3.65 -1.19 13.97
C ILE A 74 -2.82 0.09 13.90
N VAL A 75 -2.10 0.29 12.78
CA VAL A 75 -1.22 1.43 12.59
C VAL A 75 -1.98 2.67 12.11
N ALA A 76 -3.01 2.51 11.26
CA ALA A 76 -3.72 3.61 10.64
C ALA A 76 -4.61 4.40 11.62
N ASP A 77 -5.20 3.70 12.59
CA ASP A 77 -6.30 4.26 13.38
C ASP A 77 -5.91 5.35 14.38
N GLU A 78 -4.65 5.43 14.86
CA GLU A 78 -4.29 6.44 15.86
C GLU A 78 -2.79 6.82 15.92
N ILE A 79 -1.91 6.08 15.23
CA ILE A 79 -0.48 6.19 15.51
C ILE A 79 0.29 6.86 14.38
N TYR A 80 -0.20 6.74 13.16
CA TYR A 80 0.57 7.11 11.99
C TYR A 80 0.03 8.39 11.33
N GLN A 81 0.30 9.52 11.95
CA GLN A 81 0.17 10.83 11.28
C GLN A 81 1.42 11.05 10.41
N MET A 82 1.44 10.38 9.27
CA MET A 82 2.43 10.69 8.25
C MET A 82 2.08 12.02 7.61
N PRO A 83 3.03 12.96 7.49
CA PRO A 83 2.76 14.13 6.68
C PRO A 83 2.47 13.69 5.25
N ASP A 84 1.30 14.05 4.73
CA ASP A 84 0.94 13.88 3.34
C ASP A 84 1.84 14.79 2.50
N THR A 85 2.96 14.27 2.00
CA THR A 85 3.84 15.01 1.08
C THR A 85 3.06 15.45 -0.14
N TYR A 86 2.20 14.56 -0.67
CA TYR A 86 1.30 14.83 -1.78
C TYR A 86 -0.14 14.50 -1.41
N GLN A 87 -1.07 15.38 -1.75
CA GLN A 87 -2.51 15.17 -1.56
C GLN A 87 -3.22 15.24 -2.91
N LEU A 88 -4.12 14.29 -3.18
CA LEU A 88 -4.98 14.33 -4.36
C LEU A 88 -5.98 15.46 -4.25
N LYS A 89 -5.98 16.37 -5.22
CA LYS A 89 -6.99 17.41 -5.36
C LYS A 89 -8.03 17.05 -6.42
N TYR A 90 -7.57 16.49 -7.53
CA TYR A 90 -8.41 16.26 -8.68
C TYR A 90 -7.85 15.11 -9.52
N VAL A 91 -8.74 14.30 -10.06
CA VAL A 91 -8.45 13.33 -11.11
C VAL A 91 -9.58 13.29 -12.11
N GLN A 92 -9.25 13.39 -13.38
CA GLN A 92 -10.18 13.19 -14.50
C GLN A 92 -9.57 12.18 -15.45
N VAL A 93 -10.40 11.27 -15.94
CA VAL A 93 -9.98 10.26 -16.91
C VAL A 93 -10.92 10.28 -18.11
N VAL A 94 -10.33 10.29 -19.29
CA VAL A 94 -11.03 10.03 -20.55
C VAL A 94 -10.56 8.67 -21.04
N ALA A 95 -11.48 7.72 -21.18
CA ALA A 95 -11.19 6.39 -21.66
C ALA A 95 -12.38 5.83 -22.44
N GLY A 96 -12.09 4.90 -23.34
CA GLY A 96 -13.10 4.24 -24.17
C GLY A 96 -12.43 3.23 -25.10
N ASN A 97 -13.21 2.48 -25.85
CA ASN A 97 -12.70 1.47 -26.77
C ASN A 97 -12.03 2.07 -28.03
N THR A 98 -12.27 3.35 -28.32
CA THR A 98 -11.76 4.06 -29.51
C THR A 98 -10.82 5.21 -29.17
N THR A 99 -10.63 5.51 -27.87
CA THR A 99 -9.79 6.62 -27.40
C THR A 99 -8.62 6.07 -26.60
N LYS A 100 -7.47 6.76 -26.68
CA LYS A 100 -6.35 6.44 -25.79
C LYS A 100 -6.69 6.89 -24.37
N PRO A 101 -6.62 6.01 -23.37
CA PRO A 101 -6.84 6.40 -21.97
C PRO A 101 -5.90 7.54 -21.59
N THR A 102 -6.48 8.64 -21.13
CA THR A 102 -5.74 9.84 -20.71
C THR A 102 -6.24 10.26 -19.35
N ALA A 103 -5.33 10.53 -18.42
CA ALA A 103 -5.67 11.05 -17.10
C ALA A 103 -5.07 12.44 -16.89
N VAL A 104 -5.88 13.37 -16.37
CA VAL A 104 -5.41 14.62 -15.78
C VAL A 104 -5.43 14.44 -14.28
N VAL A 105 -4.32 14.72 -13.61
CA VAL A 105 -4.22 14.66 -12.16
C VAL A 105 -3.69 15.96 -11.62
N GLN A 106 -4.31 16.44 -10.54
CA GLN A 106 -3.84 17.58 -9.77
C GLN A 106 -3.49 17.13 -8.35
N LEU A 107 -2.25 17.41 -7.95
CA LEU A 107 -1.75 17.15 -6.61
C LEU A 107 -1.44 18.45 -5.90
N MET A 108 -1.53 18.43 -4.58
CA MET A 108 -1.02 19.48 -3.71
C MET A 108 0.20 18.98 -2.98
N LYS A 109 1.29 19.79 -2.99
CA LYS A 109 2.51 19.56 -2.22
C LYS A 109 2.78 20.80 -1.36
N GLY A 110 2.46 20.72 -0.06
CA GLY A 110 2.41 21.91 0.78
C GLY A 110 1.36 22.89 0.25
N GLU A 111 1.77 24.08 -0.18
CA GLU A 111 0.90 25.09 -0.81
C GLU A 111 0.95 25.07 -2.36
N GLU A 112 1.85 24.30 -2.93
CA GLU A 112 2.04 24.21 -4.38
C GLU A 112 1.04 23.26 -5.02
N ILE A 113 0.42 23.68 -6.12
CA ILE A 113 -0.46 22.86 -6.95
C ILE A 113 0.33 22.38 -8.16
N LEU A 114 0.41 21.07 -8.32
CA LEU A 114 1.03 20.39 -9.44
C LEU A 114 -0.05 19.76 -10.32
N GLU A 115 -0.02 19.99 -11.62
CA GLU A 115 -0.99 19.42 -12.56
C GLU A 115 -0.29 18.90 -13.81
N SER A 116 -0.72 17.75 -14.30
CA SER A 116 -0.25 17.17 -15.55
C SER A 116 -1.27 16.22 -16.16
N ALA A 117 -1.02 15.82 -17.41
CA ALA A 117 -1.81 14.84 -18.13
C ALA A 117 -0.88 13.84 -18.84
N GLN A 118 -1.18 12.54 -18.70
CA GLN A 118 -0.45 11.46 -19.37
C GLN A 118 -1.41 10.47 -20.01
N ILE A 119 -0.88 9.76 -21.01
CA ILE A 119 -1.58 8.68 -21.72
C ILE A 119 -1.14 7.33 -21.12
N GLY A 120 -2.10 6.45 -20.92
CA GLY A 120 -1.86 5.09 -20.46
C GLY A 120 -2.38 4.01 -21.40
N THR A 121 -2.08 2.76 -21.07
CA THR A 121 -2.66 1.56 -21.71
C THR A 121 -4.07 1.28 -21.21
N GLY A 122 -4.41 1.81 -20.03
CA GLY A 122 -5.74 1.77 -19.40
C GLY A 122 -5.94 2.98 -18.48
N PRO A 123 -7.18 3.18 -17.97
CA PRO A 123 -7.50 4.31 -17.10
C PRO A 123 -6.58 4.43 -15.87
N VAL A 124 -6.35 3.33 -15.17
CA VAL A 124 -5.51 3.31 -13.96
C VAL A 124 -4.03 3.55 -14.31
N ASP A 125 -3.53 2.96 -15.41
CA ASP A 125 -2.16 3.18 -15.89
C ASP A 125 -1.92 4.65 -16.26
N ALA A 126 -2.91 5.30 -16.90
CA ALA A 126 -2.83 6.73 -17.18
C ALA A 126 -2.73 7.58 -15.90
N ILE A 127 -3.52 7.25 -14.88
CA ILE A 127 -3.47 7.92 -13.56
C ILE A 127 -2.09 7.76 -12.94
N TYR A 128 -1.56 6.53 -12.88
CA TYR A 128 -0.29 6.25 -12.22
C TYR A 128 0.89 6.91 -12.95
N LYS A 129 0.92 6.86 -14.27
CA LYS A 129 1.92 7.60 -15.07
C LYS A 129 1.87 9.10 -14.84
N THR A 130 0.67 9.66 -14.70
CA THR A 130 0.53 11.09 -14.39
C THR A 130 1.05 11.42 -13.00
N ILE A 131 0.75 10.58 -12.01
CA ILE A 131 1.27 10.75 -10.65
C ILE A 131 2.79 10.62 -10.64
N ASP A 132 3.37 9.58 -11.26
CA ASP A 132 4.82 9.36 -11.36
C ASP A 132 5.52 10.59 -11.96
N PHE A 133 4.95 11.14 -13.03
CA PHE A 133 5.47 12.37 -13.65
C PHE A 133 5.45 13.56 -12.68
N LEU A 134 4.33 13.77 -11.97
CA LEU A 134 4.16 14.90 -11.03
C LEU A 134 5.07 14.80 -9.81
N VAL A 135 5.28 13.58 -9.29
CA VAL A 135 6.13 13.35 -8.12
C VAL A 135 7.60 13.18 -8.49
N SER A 136 7.92 13.12 -9.81
CA SER A 136 9.26 12.85 -10.35
C SER A 136 9.85 11.52 -9.84
N GLU A 137 8.99 10.51 -9.68
CA GLU A 137 9.35 9.17 -9.27
C GLU A 137 8.84 8.15 -10.28
N THR A 138 9.57 7.07 -10.45
CA THR A 138 9.10 5.89 -11.19
C THR A 138 9.14 4.72 -10.23
N VAL A 139 7.97 4.25 -9.83
CA VAL A 139 7.87 3.17 -8.85
C VAL A 139 7.38 1.87 -9.49
N ASN A 140 7.82 0.75 -8.94
CA ASN A 140 7.42 -0.56 -9.43
C ASN A 140 6.15 -1.01 -8.70
N LEU A 141 5.02 -1.00 -9.40
CA LEU A 141 3.76 -1.56 -8.91
C LEU A 141 3.87 -3.09 -8.81
N LYS A 142 3.72 -3.63 -7.61
CA LYS A 142 3.79 -5.08 -7.32
C LYS A 142 2.43 -5.73 -7.24
N ASP A 143 1.46 -5.03 -6.68
CA ASP A 143 0.12 -5.56 -6.44
C ASP A 143 -0.92 -4.47 -6.58
N PHE A 144 -2.06 -4.83 -7.14
CA PHE A 144 -3.22 -3.97 -7.30
C PHE A 144 -4.48 -4.81 -7.09
N THR A 145 -5.26 -4.47 -6.07
CA THR A 145 -6.47 -5.20 -5.71
C THR A 145 -7.63 -4.23 -5.52
N ILE A 146 -8.78 -4.60 -6.07
CA ILE A 146 -10.04 -3.87 -5.90
C ILE A 146 -11.00 -4.75 -5.11
N GLN A 147 -11.59 -4.18 -4.08
CA GLN A 147 -12.63 -4.83 -3.27
C GLN A 147 -13.86 -3.93 -3.18
N SER A 148 -15.04 -4.50 -3.33
CA SER A 148 -16.29 -3.81 -3.01
C SER A 148 -16.63 -4.06 -1.54
N VAL A 149 -16.87 -2.99 -0.79
CA VAL A 149 -17.18 -3.08 0.65
C VAL A 149 -18.68 -3.05 0.89
N THR A 150 -19.44 -2.43 0.00
CA THR A 150 -20.93 -2.31 0.08
C THR A 150 -21.57 -2.82 -1.21
N GLN A 151 -22.89 -3.06 -1.17
CA GLN A 151 -23.66 -3.45 -2.34
C GLN A 151 -24.45 -2.26 -2.88
N GLY A 152 -24.73 -2.25 -4.18
CA GLY A 152 -25.51 -1.21 -4.82
C GLY A 152 -24.71 -0.36 -5.80
N THR A 153 -25.37 0.60 -6.43
CA THR A 153 -24.78 1.49 -7.43
C THR A 153 -23.88 2.58 -6.83
N ASP A 154 -24.00 2.81 -5.53
CA ASP A 154 -23.21 3.71 -4.69
C ASP A 154 -22.17 2.97 -3.82
N ALA A 155 -21.88 1.72 -4.20
CA ALA A 155 -20.93 0.87 -3.48
C ALA A 155 -19.56 1.54 -3.36
N LEU A 156 -19.00 1.52 -2.14
CA LEU A 156 -17.63 1.96 -1.90
C LEU A 156 -16.66 0.91 -2.48
N GLY A 157 -15.87 1.35 -3.45
CA GLY A 157 -14.74 0.61 -3.95
C GLY A 157 -13.49 0.92 -3.13
N VAL A 158 -12.88 -0.10 -2.56
CA VAL A 158 -11.59 0.00 -1.88
C VAL A 158 -10.52 -0.55 -2.79
N VAL A 159 -9.50 0.26 -3.04
CA VAL A 159 -8.31 -0.13 -3.78
C VAL A 159 -7.14 -0.24 -2.81
N SER A 160 -6.42 -1.36 -2.90
CA SER A 160 -5.15 -1.56 -2.22
C SER A 160 -4.05 -1.73 -3.26
N VAL A 161 -2.93 -1.03 -3.07
CA VAL A 161 -1.76 -1.14 -3.92
C VAL A 161 -0.52 -1.47 -3.10
N LYS A 162 0.43 -2.18 -3.73
CA LYS A 162 1.77 -2.36 -3.19
C LYS A 162 2.78 -1.91 -4.25
N ILE A 163 3.66 -1.01 -3.88
CA ILE A 163 4.78 -0.56 -4.69
C ILE A 163 6.08 -1.06 -4.08
N MET A 164 7.11 -1.23 -4.92
CA MET A 164 8.44 -1.62 -4.45
C MET A 164 9.47 -0.55 -4.78
N ASP A 165 10.26 -0.19 -3.79
CA ASP A 165 11.39 0.69 -3.88
C ASP A 165 12.57 0.14 -3.09
N GLN A 166 13.74 0.04 -3.71
CA GLN A 166 15.00 -0.43 -3.10
C GLN A 166 14.84 -1.74 -2.30
N GLY A 167 14.04 -2.69 -2.81
CA GLY A 167 13.78 -3.98 -2.17
C GLY A 167 12.75 -3.94 -1.02
N ARG A 168 12.21 -2.77 -0.69
CA ARG A 168 11.15 -2.59 0.32
C ARG A 168 9.80 -2.41 -0.35
N THR A 169 8.77 -2.94 0.27
CA THR A 169 7.38 -2.80 -0.19
C THR A 169 6.67 -1.72 0.62
N PHE A 170 5.90 -0.89 -0.08
CA PHE A 170 5.07 0.14 0.54
C PHE A 170 3.64 -0.05 0.06
N SER A 171 2.72 -0.20 0.99
CA SER A 171 1.30 -0.36 0.68
C SER A 171 0.56 0.97 0.77
N GLY A 172 -0.52 1.07 0.02
CA GLY A 172 -1.45 2.19 0.11
C GLY A 172 -2.87 1.72 -0.11
N ARG A 173 -3.82 2.37 0.55
CA ARG A 173 -5.24 2.05 0.47
C ARG A 173 -6.04 3.33 0.20
N GLY A 174 -6.97 3.25 -0.73
CA GLY A 174 -7.89 4.35 -1.06
C GLY A 174 -9.32 3.85 -1.15
N SER A 175 -10.27 4.68 -0.76
CA SER A 175 -11.70 4.38 -0.85
C SER A 175 -12.47 5.54 -1.46
N SER A 176 -13.43 5.20 -2.33
CA SER A 176 -14.35 6.14 -2.96
C SER A 176 -15.49 5.34 -3.62
N THR A 177 -16.58 6.00 -3.98
CA THR A 177 -17.58 5.46 -4.90
C THR A 177 -17.04 5.35 -6.32
N ASP A 178 -15.99 6.09 -6.67
CA ASP A 178 -15.27 5.99 -7.94
C ASP A 178 -13.96 5.21 -7.74
N VAL A 179 -13.82 4.07 -8.41
CA VAL A 179 -12.65 3.20 -8.32
C VAL A 179 -11.37 3.86 -8.86
N LEU A 180 -11.48 4.80 -9.80
CA LEU A 180 -10.34 5.53 -10.33
C LEU A 180 -9.80 6.53 -9.29
N VAL A 181 -10.71 7.20 -8.57
CA VAL A 181 -10.35 8.05 -7.42
C VAL A 181 -9.73 7.23 -6.30
N SER A 182 -10.30 6.04 -6.00
CA SER A 182 -9.74 5.10 -5.01
C SER A 182 -8.33 4.67 -5.39
N SER A 183 -8.11 4.37 -6.69
CA SER A 183 -6.80 3.97 -7.23
C SER A 183 -5.76 5.09 -7.07
N ALA A 184 -6.12 6.33 -7.42
CA ALA A 184 -5.25 7.49 -7.25
C ALA A 184 -4.86 7.71 -5.78
N LYS A 185 -5.85 7.67 -4.87
CA LYS A 185 -5.62 7.80 -3.42
C LYS A 185 -4.70 6.72 -2.87
N ALA A 186 -4.93 5.45 -3.24
CA ALA A 186 -4.11 4.33 -2.81
C ALA A 186 -2.65 4.49 -3.27
N TYR A 187 -2.45 4.89 -4.53
CA TYR A 187 -1.11 5.05 -5.10
C TYR A 187 -0.34 6.19 -4.45
N ILE A 188 -0.99 7.36 -4.25
CA ILE A 188 -0.38 8.51 -3.57
C ILE A 188 -0.01 8.15 -2.12
N MET A 189 -0.86 7.41 -1.40
CA MET A 189 -0.55 6.95 -0.06
C MET A 189 0.70 6.06 -0.02
N ALA A 190 0.82 5.12 -0.95
CA ALA A 190 2.01 4.27 -1.04
C ALA A 190 3.28 5.09 -1.34
N ILE A 191 3.19 6.08 -2.24
CA ILE A 191 4.30 6.99 -2.56
C ILE A 191 4.67 7.85 -1.34
N ASN A 192 3.71 8.42 -0.64
CA ASN A 192 3.98 9.21 0.58
C ASN A 192 4.72 8.38 1.63
N ARG A 193 4.33 7.11 1.82
CA ARG A 193 5.03 6.17 2.71
C ARG A 193 6.47 5.91 2.27
N MET A 194 6.68 5.70 0.99
CA MET A 194 8.00 5.51 0.41
C MET A 194 8.90 6.73 0.64
N LEU A 195 8.40 7.93 0.34
CA LEU A 195 9.14 9.18 0.50
C LEU A 195 9.48 9.47 1.96
N TYR A 196 8.54 9.24 2.87
CA TYR A 196 8.76 9.37 4.30
C TYR A 196 9.86 8.43 4.79
N ALA A 197 9.80 7.15 4.40
CA ALA A 197 10.82 6.17 4.78
C ALA A 197 12.21 6.52 4.24
N ARG A 198 12.31 7.06 3.02
CA ARG A 198 13.58 7.55 2.45
C ARG A 198 14.12 8.77 3.24
N GLY A 199 13.23 9.68 3.67
CA GLY A 199 13.59 10.84 4.49
C GLY A 199 14.17 10.43 5.84
N GLN A 200 13.57 9.48 6.53
CA GLN A 200 14.06 8.95 7.80
C GLN A 200 15.43 8.25 7.65
N HIS A 201 15.64 7.51 6.56
CA HIS A 201 16.92 6.82 6.35
C HIS A 201 18.09 7.79 6.16
N LYS A 202 17.87 8.95 5.55
CA LYS A 202 18.90 9.99 5.39
C LYS A 202 19.35 10.59 6.74
N ILE A 203 18.47 10.68 7.71
CA ILE A 203 18.79 11.23 9.05
C ILE A 203 19.67 10.25 9.84
N PHE A 204 19.43 8.94 9.73
CA PHE A 204 20.21 7.92 10.46
C PHE A 204 21.61 7.65 9.86
N VAL A 205 21.86 8.00 8.60
CA VAL A 205 23.16 7.79 7.93
C VAL A 205 24.10 8.99 8.16
N GLN A 206 23.59 10.14 8.61
CA GLN A 206 24.34 11.36 8.86
C GLN A 206 24.64 11.61 10.35
N SER A 207 24.18 10.73 11.23
CA SER A 207 24.45 10.71 12.67
C SER A 207 25.42 9.59 13.03
#